data_69af021c0e1679fd247af3b81471cd4c
#
_entry.id   69af021c0e1679fd247af3b81471cd4c
#
_cell.length_a   1.000
_cell.length_b   1.000
_cell.length_c   1.000
_cell.angle_alpha   90.00
_cell.angle_beta   90.00
_cell.angle_gamma   90.00
#
_symmetry.space_group_name_H-M   'P 1'
#
loop_
_entity.id
_entity.type
_entity.pdbx_description
1 polymer ?
#
loop_
_entity_poly.entity_id
_entity_poly.type
_entity_poly.pdbx_seq_one_letter_code
_entity_poly.pdbx_strand_id
1 'polypeptide(L)'
;MKRMRTLCLTGLLWMMTCILYAQNQLITYTVPGDGVELKDDFTVRVRQSGSGWKEVVTYPVKVDEVRQTKHHVELASMGYFDFSGQVEVSVTYNKGEVKSSRVRPLSYGITPQISGSTMTFTLDRPRNLSIEVNGDIFHNLHLFANPIDENRPKKLKDKNLIYFAPGI
;
A
#
# COMPACT_ATOMS: atom_id res chain seq x y z
N MET A 1 3.45 -53.73 8.57
CA MET A 1 2.41 -52.80 8.06
C MET A 1 2.17 -51.56 8.92
N LYS A 2 2.23 -51.59 10.27
CA LYS A 2 2.04 -50.38 11.13
C LYS A 2 3.11 -49.29 10.95
N ARG A 3 4.40 -49.64 10.79
CA ARG A 3 5.50 -48.66 10.63
C ARG A 3 5.47 -47.87 9.33
N MET A 4 4.96 -48.45 8.25
CA MET A 4 4.85 -47.79 6.96
C MET A 4 3.73 -46.72 6.93
N ARG A 5 2.63 -46.97 7.66
CA ARG A 5 1.53 -45.97 7.80
C ARG A 5 1.95 -44.75 8.60
N THR A 6 2.78 -44.90 9.63
CA THR A 6 3.30 -43.81 10.44
C THR A 6 4.26 -42.91 9.65
N LEU A 7 5.11 -43.50 8.80
CA LEU A 7 6.02 -42.72 7.93
C LEU A 7 5.26 -41.86 6.88
N CYS A 8 4.18 -42.42 6.31
CA CYS A 8 3.34 -41.64 5.36
C CYS A 8 2.60 -40.49 6.02
N LEU A 9 2.11 -40.67 7.27
CA LEU A 9 1.42 -39.60 7.99
C LEU A 9 2.37 -38.47 8.40
N THR A 10 3.59 -38.78 8.83
CA THR A 10 4.59 -37.76 9.19
C THR A 10 5.11 -37.00 7.96
N GLY A 11 5.25 -37.66 6.82
CA GLY A 11 5.60 -37.01 5.56
C GLY A 11 4.52 -36.08 5.04
N LEU A 12 3.24 -36.46 5.18
CA LEU A 12 2.10 -35.63 4.79
C LEU A 12 1.96 -34.38 5.69
N LEU A 13 2.22 -34.53 7.00
CA LEU A 13 2.21 -33.42 7.95
C LEU A 13 3.35 -32.45 7.69
N TRP A 14 4.53 -32.92 7.27
CA TRP A 14 5.67 -32.07 6.91
C TRP A 14 5.47 -31.33 5.58
N MET A 15 4.80 -31.95 4.59
CA MET A 15 4.39 -31.26 3.36
C MET A 15 3.35 -30.17 3.62
N MET A 16 2.43 -30.38 4.55
CA MET A 16 1.40 -29.38 4.88
C MET A 16 1.99 -28.15 5.59
N THR A 17 3.05 -28.28 6.35
CA THR A 17 3.74 -27.14 6.99
C THR A 17 4.55 -26.30 6.02
N CYS A 18 5.05 -26.87 4.91
CA CYS A 18 5.77 -26.11 3.88
C CYS A 18 4.88 -25.22 3.02
N ILE A 19 3.56 -25.45 2.95
CA ILE A 19 2.64 -24.63 2.15
C ILE A 19 2.24 -23.33 2.88
N LEU A 20 2.51 -23.22 4.17
CA LEU A 20 2.11 -22.05 4.99
C LEU A 20 3.14 -20.90 5.01
N TYR A 21 4.27 -21.05 4.36
CA TYR A 21 5.23 -19.95 4.17
C TYR A 21 5.06 -19.27 2.81
N ALA A 22 3.86 -18.82 2.47
CA ALA A 22 3.74 -17.68 1.58
C ALA A 22 4.40 -16.51 2.33
N GLN A 23 5.64 -16.16 1.94
CA GLN A 23 6.38 -15.10 2.59
C GLN A 23 5.59 -13.80 2.46
N ASN A 24 4.94 -13.42 3.55
CA ASN A 24 4.36 -12.10 3.65
C ASN A 24 5.48 -11.09 3.49
N GLN A 25 5.44 -10.30 2.44
CA GLN A 25 6.45 -9.28 2.15
C GLN A 25 5.81 -7.91 2.20
N LEU A 26 6.53 -6.94 2.75
CA LEU A 26 6.11 -5.54 2.80
C LEU A 26 7.32 -4.66 2.53
N ILE A 27 7.28 -3.93 1.43
CA ILE A 27 8.32 -3.02 0.98
C ILE A 27 7.75 -1.60 0.98
N THR A 28 8.40 -0.69 1.69
CA THR A 28 8.17 0.75 1.61
C THR A 28 9.43 1.40 1.03
N TYR A 29 9.26 2.55 0.41
CA TYR A 29 10.32 3.25 -0.31
C TYR A 29 10.71 4.52 0.42
N THR A 30 12.00 4.82 0.41
CA THR A 30 12.53 6.10 0.92
C THR A 30 12.46 7.16 -0.17
N VAL A 31 12.61 8.41 0.22
CA VAL A 31 12.72 9.53 -0.73
C VAL A 31 13.90 9.29 -1.66
N PRO A 32 13.71 9.38 -2.98
CA PRO A 32 14.76 9.00 -3.96
C PRO A 32 15.96 9.95 -4.02
N GLY A 33 15.93 11.10 -3.35
CA GLY A 33 17.02 12.06 -3.34
C GLY A 33 16.65 13.42 -2.77
N ASP A 34 17.60 14.35 -2.77
CA ASP A 34 17.38 15.71 -2.33
C ASP A 34 16.50 16.49 -3.32
N GLY A 35 15.66 17.40 -2.79
CA GLY A 35 14.81 18.29 -3.59
C GLY A 35 13.48 17.71 -4.03
N VAL A 36 13.13 16.51 -3.57
CA VAL A 36 11.78 15.95 -3.80
C VAL A 36 10.80 16.62 -2.84
N GLU A 37 9.74 17.21 -3.40
CA GLU A 37 8.66 17.78 -2.62
C GLU A 37 7.84 16.66 -1.97
N LEU A 38 7.57 16.80 -0.67
CA LEU A 38 6.71 15.88 0.08
C LEU A 38 5.39 16.57 0.41
N LYS A 39 4.33 15.76 0.56
CA LYS A 39 3.00 16.22 0.94
C LYS A 39 2.66 15.69 2.33
N ASP A 40 2.37 16.58 3.25
CA ASP A 40 2.16 16.28 4.67
C ASP A 40 0.69 16.26 5.11
N ASP A 41 -0.26 16.32 4.19
CA ASP A 41 -1.69 16.27 4.52
C ASP A 41 -2.09 14.97 5.21
N PHE A 42 -1.32 13.89 4.93
CA PHE A 42 -1.54 12.57 5.51
C PHE A 42 -0.23 11.96 6.00
N THR A 43 -0.30 11.27 7.14
CA THR A 43 0.74 10.33 7.58
C THR A 43 0.24 8.91 7.33
N VAL A 44 0.92 8.18 6.47
CA VAL A 44 0.55 6.81 6.10
C VAL A 44 1.53 5.81 6.70
N ARG A 45 1.01 4.79 7.36
CA ARG A 45 1.80 3.69 7.92
C ARG A 45 1.16 2.36 7.57
N VAL A 46 2.01 1.37 7.34
CA VAL A 46 1.60 0.01 6.99
C VAL A 46 2.34 -1.00 7.84
N ARG A 47 1.68 -2.14 8.14
CA ARG A 47 2.33 -3.26 8.81
C ARG A 47 1.71 -4.59 8.42
N GLN A 48 2.48 -5.65 8.57
CA GLN A 48 1.98 -7.02 8.55
C GLN A 48 1.89 -7.57 9.97
N SER A 49 1.08 -8.60 10.17
CA SER A 49 0.91 -9.23 11.48
C SER A 49 2.27 -9.63 12.07
N GLY A 50 2.49 -9.28 13.34
CA GLY A 50 3.75 -9.55 14.04
C GLY A 50 4.92 -8.64 13.70
N SER A 51 4.74 -7.62 12.83
CA SER A 51 5.77 -6.63 12.48
C SER A 51 5.45 -5.23 13.00
N GLY A 52 6.47 -4.38 13.09
CA GLY A 52 6.32 -2.96 13.39
C GLY A 52 5.72 -2.17 12.23
N TRP A 53 5.21 -0.98 12.53
CA TRP A 53 4.75 -0.03 11.53
C TRP A 53 5.92 0.49 10.67
N LYS A 54 5.72 0.53 9.35
CA LYS A 54 6.58 1.18 8.37
C LYS A 54 5.87 2.39 7.81
N GLU A 55 6.57 3.49 7.65
CA GLU A 55 6.05 4.69 7.03
C GLU A 55 6.03 4.57 5.50
N VAL A 56 4.98 5.12 4.90
CA VAL A 56 4.85 5.28 3.44
C VAL A 56 4.95 6.77 3.15
N VAL A 57 5.98 7.16 2.44
CA VAL A 57 6.20 8.56 2.05
C VAL A 57 5.08 9.04 1.14
N THR A 58 4.61 10.27 1.35
CA THR A 58 3.56 10.89 0.55
C THR A 58 4.09 12.08 -0.25
N TYR A 59 3.66 12.14 -1.52
CA TYR A 59 4.07 13.15 -2.51
C TYR A 59 2.87 13.95 -2.98
N PRO A 60 3.05 15.22 -3.43
CA PRO A 60 2.00 15.97 -4.07
C PRO A 60 1.72 15.42 -5.47
N VAL A 61 0.45 15.38 -5.84
CA VAL A 61 0.01 15.11 -7.21
C VAL A 61 -0.99 16.18 -7.64
N LYS A 62 -0.79 16.73 -8.84
CA LYS A 62 -1.70 17.73 -9.40
C LYS A 62 -2.97 17.06 -9.88
N VAL A 63 -4.10 17.58 -9.41
CA VAL A 63 -5.43 17.25 -9.90
C VAL A 63 -5.96 18.47 -10.63
N ASP A 64 -6.20 18.35 -11.94
CA ASP A 64 -6.73 19.45 -12.74
C ASP A 64 -8.22 19.19 -13.04
N GLU A 65 -9.06 20.05 -12.49
CA GLU A 65 -10.47 20.06 -12.78
C GLU A 65 -10.80 21.13 -13.81
N VAL A 66 -11.37 20.76 -14.93
CA VAL A 66 -11.81 21.68 -15.96
C VAL A 66 -13.29 22.01 -15.77
N ARG A 67 -13.60 23.24 -15.35
CA ARG A 67 -14.97 23.75 -15.24
C ARG A 67 -15.15 24.89 -16.23
N GLN A 68 -16.10 24.78 -17.14
CA GLN A 68 -16.45 25.85 -18.09
C GLN A 68 -15.20 26.48 -18.76
N THR A 69 -14.30 25.65 -19.28
CA THR A 69 -13.02 26.07 -19.92
C THR A 69 -11.97 26.66 -18.97
N LYS A 70 -12.20 26.71 -17.67
CA LYS A 70 -11.21 27.14 -16.67
C LYS A 70 -10.59 25.92 -15.99
N HIS A 71 -9.27 25.97 -15.86
CA HIS A 71 -8.51 24.98 -15.12
C HIS A 71 -8.45 25.37 -13.64
N HIS A 72 -8.75 24.42 -12.75
CA HIS A 72 -8.57 24.52 -11.31
C HIS A 72 -7.61 23.43 -10.88
N VAL A 73 -6.37 23.80 -10.58
CA VAL A 73 -5.33 22.86 -10.16
C VAL A 73 -5.29 22.80 -8.64
N GLU A 74 -5.51 21.60 -8.12
CA GLU A 74 -5.39 21.28 -6.69
C GLU A 74 -4.27 20.28 -6.47
N LEU A 75 -3.78 20.17 -5.24
CA LEU A 75 -2.72 19.25 -4.85
C LEU A 75 -3.27 18.15 -3.94
N ALA A 76 -3.52 16.99 -4.49
CA ALA A 76 -3.79 15.79 -3.72
C ALA A 76 -2.49 15.14 -3.21
N SER A 77 -2.62 14.14 -2.34
CA SER A 77 -1.50 13.34 -1.84
C SER A 77 -1.43 12.00 -2.56
N MET A 78 -0.22 11.48 -2.79
CA MET A 78 0.02 10.17 -3.38
C MET A 78 1.07 9.43 -2.56
N GLY A 79 0.84 8.15 -2.28
CA GLY A 79 1.81 7.25 -1.66
C GLY A 79 1.74 5.87 -2.27
N TYR A 80 2.82 5.09 -2.16
CA TYR A 80 2.84 3.73 -2.68
C TYR A 80 3.75 2.82 -1.86
N PHE A 81 3.40 1.54 -1.85
CA PHE A 81 4.16 0.45 -1.24
C PHE A 81 3.81 -0.87 -1.92
N ASP A 82 4.69 -1.86 -1.79
CA ASP A 82 4.46 -3.19 -2.36
C ASP A 82 4.29 -4.21 -1.23
N PHE A 83 3.37 -5.16 -1.44
CA PHE A 83 3.15 -6.21 -0.46
C PHE A 83 2.60 -7.51 -1.07
N SER A 84 2.76 -8.60 -0.31
CA SER A 84 2.06 -9.85 -0.52
C SER A 84 1.38 -10.30 0.77
N GLY A 85 0.34 -11.11 0.68
CA GLY A 85 -0.46 -11.53 1.82
C GLY A 85 -1.40 -10.42 2.33
N GLN A 86 -1.46 -10.20 3.64
CA GLN A 86 -2.33 -9.22 4.27
C GLN A 86 -1.53 -8.07 4.89
N VAL A 87 -2.05 -6.85 4.78
CA VAL A 87 -1.44 -5.65 5.36
C VAL A 87 -2.50 -4.81 6.07
N GLU A 88 -2.16 -4.31 7.25
CA GLU A 88 -2.92 -3.29 7.96
C GLU A 88 -2.40 -1.90 7.54
N VAL A 89 -3.31 -1.00 7.22
CA VAL A 89 -3.04 0.37 6.79
C VAL A 89 -3.58 1.33 7.83
N SER A 90 -2.76 2.27 8.26
CA SER A 90 -3.13 3.39 9.13
C SER A 90 -2.86 4.70 8.40
N VAL A 91 -3.90 5.52 8.28
CA VAL A 91 -3.85 6.82 7.62
C VAL A 91 -4.28 7.88 8.63
N THR A 92 -3.38 8.77 9.00
CA THR A 92 -3.70 9.92 9.85
C THR A 92 -3.86 11.15 8.97
N TYR A 93 -4.99 11.84 9.08
CA TYR A 93 -5.25 13.11 8.43
C TYR A 93 -4.68 14.25 9.29
N ASN A 94 -3.64 14.93 8.80
CA ASN A 94 -2.88 15.91 9.58
C ASN A 94 -3.54 17.30 9.62
N LYS A 95 -4.64 17.50 8.88
CA LYS A 95 -5.37 18.78 8.84
C LYS A 95 -6.54 18.86 9.83
N GLY A 96 -6.74 17.83 10.67
CA GLY A 96 -7.75 17.85 11.70
C GLY A 96 -8.48 16.52 11.90
N GLU A 97 -9.67 16.58 12.47
CA GLU A 97 -10.47 15.40 12.78
C GLU A 97 -11.14 14.80 11.54
N VAL A 98 -11.18 13.48 11.48
CA VAL A 98 -11.92 12.73 10.46
C VAL A 98 -13.35 12.48 10.94
N LYS A 99 -14.30 13.24 10.40
CA LYS A 99 -15.75 13.08 10.66
C LYS A 99 -16.38 12.03 9.76
N SER A 100 -15.83 11.87 8.57
CA SER A 100 -16.25 10.86 7.60
C SER A 100 -15.11 10.52 6.66
N SER A 101 -15.10 9.29 6.15
CA SER A 101 -14.17 8.90 5.10
C SER A 101 -14.85 8.01 4.07
N ARG A 102 -14.32 8.03 2.86
CA ARG A 102 -14.76 7.19 1.76
C ARG A 102 -13.55 6.64 1.03
N VAL A 103 -13.47 5.31 0.93
CA VAL A 103 -12.41 4.63 0.17
C VAL A 103 -12.97 4.19 -1.18
N ARG A 104 -12.36 4.63 -2.25
CA ARG A 104 -12.72 4.28 -3.63
C ARG A 104 -11.68 3.31 -4.25
N PRO A 105 -12.11 2.46 -5.18
CA PRO A 105 -13.48 2.24 -5.66
C PRO A 105 -14.41 1.64 -4.58
N LEU A 106 -15.66 2.10 -4.54
CA LEU A 106 -16.65 1.60 -3.55
C LEU A 106 -16.91 0.09 -3.68
N SER A 107 -16.70 -0.46 -4.86
CA SER A 107 -16.83 -1.90 -5.13
C SER A 107 -15.84 -2.78 -4.34
N TYR A 108 -14.80 -2.19 -3.74
CA TYR A 108 -13.89 -2.93 -2.88
C TYR A 108 -14.46 -3.20 -1.47
N GLY A 109 -15.53 -2.50 -1.08
CA GLY A 109 -16.19 -2.69 0.20
C GLY A 109 -15.35 -2.31 1.42
N ILE A 110 -14.31 -1.46 1.24
CA ILE A 110 -13.42 -1.07 2.33
C ILE A 110 -14.08 0.04 3.14
N THR A 111 -14.36 -0.25 4.42
CA THR A 111 -14.89 0.72 5.39
C THR A 111 -13.85 0.91 6.50
N PRO A 112 -13.15 2.06 6.56
CA PRO A 112 -12.17 2.31 7.60
C PRO A 112 -12.81 2.42 8.98
N GLN A 113 -12.08 1.97 10.01
CA GLN A 113 -12.36 2.34 11.39
C GLN A 113 -11.75 3.72 11.65
N ILE A 114 -12.55 4.64 12.19
CA ILE A 114 -12.13 6.03 12.45
C ILE A 114 -11.94 6.24 13.94
N SER A 115 -10.80 6.81 14.33
CA SER A 115 -10.49 7.23 15.69
C SER A 115 -9.78 8.58 15.67
N GLY A 116 -10.48 9.66 16.01
CA GLY A 116 -9.97 11.03 15.93
C GLY A 116 -9.57 11.40 14.51
N SER A 117 -8.30 11.67 14.28
CA SER A 117 -7.75 11.97 12.96
C SER A 117 -7.25 10.73 12.19
N THR A 118 -7.36 9.53 12.75
CA THR A 118 -6.77 8.32 12.17
C THR A 118 -7.84 7.37 11.67
N MET A 119 -7.60 6.82 10.49
CA MET A 119 -8.38 5.79 9.81
C MET A 119 -7.54 4.52 9.71
N THR A 120 -8.12 3.36 10.03
CA THR A 120 -7.44 2.06 9.87
C THR A 120 -8.30 1.09 9.10
N PHE A 121 -7.66 0.31 8.23
CA PHE A 121 -8.31 -0.76 7.47
C PHE A 121 -7.28 -1.81 7.06
N THR A 122 -7.75 -2.94 6.56
CA THR A 122 -6.91 -4.05 6.12
C THR A 122 -7.07 -4.29 4.63
N LEU A 123 -5.95 -4.60 3.95
CA LEU A 123 -5.93 -5.07 2.58
C LEU A 123 -5.51 -6.54 2.55
N ASP A 124 -6.28 -7.38 1.87
CA ASP A 124 -6.04 -8.81 1.67
C ASP A 124 -5.29 -9.10 0.34
N ARG A 125 -5.18 -8.09 -0.50
CA ARG A 125 -4.54 -8.15 -1.83
C ARG A 125 -4.17 -6.75 -2.33
N PRO A 126 -3.27 -6.62 -3.31
CA PRO A 126 -2.91 -5.35 -3.95
C PRO A 126 -4.14 -4.62 -4.51
N ARG A 127 -4.18 -3.30 -4.26
CA ARG A 127 -5.29 -2.41 -4.67
C ARG A 127 -4.81 -0.97 -4.80
N ASN A 128 -5.34 -0.27 -5.79
CA ASN A 128 -5.18 1.17 -5.93
C ASN A 128 -6.41 1.86 -5.33
N LEU A 129 -6.18 2.77 -4.40
CA LEU A 129 -7.23 3.41 -3.60
C LEU A 129 -7.18 4.92 -3.74
N SER A 130 -8.34 5.54 -3.64
CA SER A 130 -8.47 6.98 -3.35
C SER A 130 -9.26 7.14 -2.06
N ILE A 131 -8.68 7.84 -1.09
CA ILE A 131 -9.24 8.03 0.25
C ILE A 131 -9.66 9.49 0.39
N GLU A 132 -10.97 9.70 0.46
CA GLU A 132 -11.60 10.99 0.66
C GLU A 132 -11.87 11.20 2.14
N VAL A 133 -11.62 12.39 2.65
CA VAL A 133 -11.86 12.78 4.05
C VAL A 133 -12.82 13.96 4.10
N ASN A 134 -13.83 13.87 4.96
CA ASN A 134 -14.80 14.95 5.22
C ASN A 134 -15.51 15.48 3.98
N GLY A 135 -15.63 14.66 2.94
CA GLY A 135 -16.30 15.00 1.68
C GLY A 135 -15.42 15.78 0.68
N ASP A 136 -14.15 16.04 1.01
CA ASP A 136 -13.20 16.62 0.08
C ASP A 136 -12.75 15.55 -0.94
N ILE A 137 -12.93 15.87 -2.22
CA ILE A 137 -12.59 14.98 -3.35
C ILE A 137 -11.35 15.44 -4.10
N PHE A 138 -10.76 16.58 -3.75
CA PHE A 138 -9.60 17.16 -4.41
C PHE A 138 -8.32 17.00 -3.62
N HIS A 139 -8.37 17.13 -2.29
CA HIS A 139 -7.22 16.95 -1.39
C HIS A 139 -7.22 15.54 -0.77
N ASN A 140 -7.56 14.55 -1.56
CA ASN A 140 -7.60 13.16 -1.16
C ASN A 140 -6.23 12.50 -1.16
N LEU A 141 -6.17 11.29 -0.62
CA LEU A 141 -4.98 10.44 -0.68
C LEU A 141 -5.16 9.35 -1.74
N HIS A 142 -4.29 9.35 -2.76
CA HIS A 142 -4.14 8.25 -3.69
C HIS A 142 -3.11 7.27 -3.13
N LEU A 143 -3.53 6.06 -2.78
CA LEU A 143 -2.68 5.03 -2.20
C LEU A 143 -2.57 3.84 -3.14
N PHE A 144 -1.37 3.60 -3.65
CA PHE A 144 -1.06 2.50 -4.55
C PHE A 144 -0.41 1.36 -3.75
N ALA A 145 -1.20 0.38 -3.40
CA ALA A 145 -0.75 -0.83 -2.74
C ALA A 145 -0.52 -1.92 -3.81
N ASN A 146 0.72 -2.04 -4.26
CA ASN A 146 1.10 -2.84 -5.42
C ASN A 146 1.45 -4.28 -5.03
N PRO A 147 1.43 -5.23 -5.98
CA PRO A 147 2.04 -6.54 -5.78
C PRO A 147 3.57 -6.41 -5.71
N ILE A 148 4.20 -7.38 -5.05
CA ILE A 148 5.67 -7.52 -5.09
C ILE A 148 6.10 -7.75 -6.54
N ASP A 149 7.09 -6.98 -7.01
CA ASP A 149 7.69 -7.18 -8.33
C ASP A 149 8.63 -8.39 -8.31
N GLU A 150 8.16 -9.51 -8.83
CA GLU A 150 8.92 -10.75 -8.97
C GLU A 150 9.86 -10.73 -10.19
N ASN A 151 9.66 -9.78 -11.11
CA ASN A 151 10.41 -9.69 -12.38
C ASN A 151 11.62 -8.76 -12.29
N ARG A 152 12.04 -8.38 -11.09
CA ARG A 152 13.20 -7.52 -10.90
C ARG A 152 14.43 -8.11 -11.60
N PRO A 153 15.09 -7.36 -12.50
CA PRO A 153 16.23 -7.88 -13.24
C PRO A 153 17.36 -8.33 -12.31
N LYS A 154 17.85 -9.54 -12.49
CA LYS A 154 18.99 -10.08 -11.71
C LYS A 154 20.31 -9.37 -12.03
N LYS A 155 20.42 -8.73 -13.21
CA LYS A 155 21.61 -7.99 -13.65
C LYS A 155 21.17 -6.60 -14.09
N LEU A 156 21.42 -5.59 -13.25
CA LEU A 156 21.09 -4.19 -13.55
C LEU A 156 22.03 -3.53 -14.59
N LYS A 157 23.15 -4.19 -14.94
CA LYS A 157 24.17 -3.68 -15.87
C LYS A 157 24.09 -4.37 -17.25
N ASP A 158 22.90 -4.63 -17.76
CA ASP A 158 22.73 -5.07 -19.15
C ASP A 158 22.57 -3.83 -20.03
N LYS A 159 23.41 -3.72 -21.08
CA LYS A 159 23.39 -2.59 -22.03
C LYS A 159 22.08 -2.44 -22.81
N ASN A 160 21.29 -3.50 -22.89
CA ASN A 160 20.00 -3.52 -23.57
C ASN A 160 18.81 -3.36 -22.58
N LEU A 161 19.08 -3.10 -21.29
CA LEU A 161 18.08 -2.95 -20.26
C LEU A 161 18.10 -1.52 -19.72
N ILE A 162 16.97 -0.85 -19.79
CA ILE A 162 16.70 0.37 -19.03
C ILE A 162 15.77 -0.05 -17.89
N TYR A 163 16.24 0.05 -16.66
CA TYR A 163 15.46 -0.32 -15.47
C TYR A 163 15.23 0.91 -14.60
N PHE A 164 13.97 1.24 -14.41
CA PHE A 164 13.53 2.25 -13.44
C PHE A 164 13.19 1.54 -12.14
N ALA A 165 14.01 1.75 -11.12
CA ALA A 165 13.75 1.15 -9.82
C ALA A 165 12.52 1.80 -9.17
N PRO A 166 11.75 1.04 -8.34
CA PRO A 166 10.70 1.63 -7.52
C PRO A 166 11.29 2.73 -6.63
N GLY A 167 10.57 3.84 -6.49
CA GLY A 167 11.00 4.98 -5.66
C GLY A 167 11.84 6.03 -6.41
N ILE A 168 11.91 5.97 -7.73
CA ILE A 168 12.57 6.98 -8.57
C ILE A 168 11.52 7.73 -9.38
#